data_de9d5037170f96e4921ba3559cd8b70c
#
_entry.id   de9d5037170f96e4921ba3559cd8b70c
#
_cell.length_a   1.000
_cell.length_b   1.000
_cell.length_c   1.000
_cell.angle_alpha   90.00
_cell.angle_beta   90.00
_cell.angle_gamma   90.00
#
_symmetry.space_group_name_H-M   'P 1'
#
loop_
_entity.id
_entity.type
_entity.pdbx_description
1 polymer ?
#
loop_
_entity_poly.entity_id
_entity_poly.type
_entity_poly.pdbx_seq_one_letter_code
_entity_poly.pdbx_strand_id
1 'polypeptide(L)'
;MKKITFFASLCLLLASCGNKSLDLPATSDLAYGLNSNITLIKGANEFNTQDYIIDPSKVDSVTCDSKGIEVSLSEDKSKVSLNVLFMRPLANLTIWAEGIPSNILLKRSDKIDYTFQYNPNGKRWNRVQLAGQMNDWVPSFHPDLTLNADGLYEVTINVSPGTYLYQLVRDGDWNHDETNPEKVDNNSGKFNSILHIPGTQHKAPILLTESFDNNSFTLSSMNEPEQLYVYWQNYLLPGNFYRVNEGKIIVSIPAEASQLDRSYMRVVSANKFGISNDILVPLDKGSVIADIKQVNRFDKHAEILYSLMVDRFVDGDSANNHPMNRPDVLPQADYHGGDLAGITQKIKDGYFNKMGFTTIWMTPVVQNPMEPYGEQPNPRTKFSGYHGYWPISSTKVDFRFGTDDELKELVNTAHEHGLNVILDYVANHVHQEHPMFKNDPTICTPLILPDGTKNIAMWNEHRLTTWFDEFIPTIDYGRTEIVETMTDSALYWIQNFGLDGFRHDACKHVPETFWRTLTKKIKERVEIPSGKPFYQVGESYGSPQLISSYVNSGMLTGQFDFNVSDD
;
A
#
# COMPACT_ATOMS: atom_id res chain seq x y z
N MET A 1 62.02 31.41 49.99
CA MET A 1 61.52 30.31 49.16
C MET A 1 59.97 30.36 49.17
N LYS A 2 59.37 30.97 48.10
CA LYS A 2 57.92 31.08 47.96
C LYS A 2 57.43 29.93 47.08
N LYS A 3 56.54 29.09 47.64
CA LYS A 3 55.87 28.04 46.87
C LYS A 3 54.73 28.68 46.06
N ILE A 4 54.83 28.58 44.73
CA ILE A 4 53.75 28.94 43.82
C ILE A 4 52.88 27.68 43.64
N THR A 5 51.64 27.73 44.09
CA THR A 5 50.62 26.69 43.88
C THR A 5 49.91 27.02 42.56
N PHE A 6 50.07 26.13 41.57
CA PHE A 6 49.35 26.21 40.29
C PHE A 6 47.95 25.61 40.50
N PHE A 7 46.91 26.47 40.42
CA PHE A 7 45.51 26.00 40.34
C PHE A 7 45.20 25.72 38.86
N ALA A 8 45.16 24.47 38.50
CA ALA A 8 44.63 24.06 37.20
C ALA A 8 43.09 24.15 37.24
N SER A 9 42.54 25.16 36.62
CA SER A 9 41.10 25.32 36.45
C SER A 9 40.64 24.34 35.36
N LEU A 10 40.03 23.23 35.76
CA LEU A 10 39.38 22.28 34.87
C LEU A 10 38.04 22.88 34.44
N CYS A 11 38.02 23.59 33.31
CA CYS A 11 36.78 23.97 32.65
C CYS A 11 36.05 22.70 32.16
N LEU A 12 35.16 22.19 32.97
CA LEU A 12 34.10 21.29 32.48
C LEU A 12 33.23 22.10 31.52
N LEU A 13 33.43 21.90 30.23
CA LEU A 13 32.44 22.25 29.23
C LEU A 13 31.23 21.36 29.47
N LEU A 14 30.30 21.84 30.27
CA LEU A 14 28.91 21.35 30.27
C LEU A 14 28.36 21.67 28.87
N ALA A 15 28.45 20.73 27.96
CA ALA A 15 27.66 20.77 26.74
C ALA A 15 26.19 20.79 27.21
N SER A 16 25.56 21.94 27.11
CA SER A 16 24.12 22.08 27.28
C SER A 16 23.42 21.12 26.33
N CYS A 17 22.93 19.99 26.87
CA CYS A 17 22.01 19.11 26.17
C CYS A 17 20.62 19.78 26.14
N GLY A 18 20.50 20.96 25.53
CA GLY A 18 19.22 21.50 25.14
C GLY A 18 18.75 20.77 23.87
N ASN A 19 17.48 20.36 23.81
CA ASN A 19 16.89 19.83 22.59
C ASN A 19 17.07 20.85 21.48
N LYS A 20 17.52 20.39 20.30
CA LYS A 20 17.65 21.23 19.12
C LYS A 20 16.26 21.53 18.55
N SER A 21 16.00 22.80 18.20
CA SER A 21 14.76 23.24 17.57
C SER A 21 14.92 23.30 16.05
N LEU A 22 13.84 22.97 15.33
CA LEU A 22 13.72 23.17 13.89
C LEU A 22 13.11 24.51 13.55
N ASP A 23 12.45 25.16 14.53
CA ASP A 23 11.68 26.41 14.36
C ASP A 23 10.57 26.28 13.29
N LEU A 24 9.97 25.09 13.20
CA LEU A 24 8.87 24.73 12.31
C LEU A 24 7.67 24.25 13.14
N PRO A 25 6.43 24.39 12.63
CA PRO A 25 5.26 23.87 13.32
C PRO A 25 5.33 22.36 13.47
N ALA A 26 4.97 21.84 14.64
CA ALA A 26 5.00 20.39 14.91
C ALA A 26 3.98 19.62 14.04
N THR A 27 2.87 20.27 13.68
CA THR A 27 1.83 19.71 12.78
C THR A 27 1.56 20.64 11.61
N SER A 28 1.11 20.05 10.52
CA SER A 28 0.61 20.79 9.35
C SER A 28 -0.59 20.04 8.77
N ASP A 29 -1.73 20.72 8.64
CA ASP A 29 -2.92 20.19 7.99
C ASP A 29 -2.83 20.26 6.45
N LEU A 30 -1.65 20.60 5.93
CA LEU A 30 -1.40 20.66 4.49
C LEU A 30 -1.01 19.30 3.88
N ALA A 31 -0.49 18.38 4.69
CA ALA A 31 -0.05 17.04 4.26
C ALA A 31 -0.96 15.93 4.82
N TYR A 32 -1.02 14.81 4.12
CA TYR A 32 -1.85 13.67 4.54
C TYR A 32 -1.32 12.94 5.77
N GLY A 33 -0.02 12.86 5.93
CA GLY A 33 0.68 12.12 6.97
C GLY A 33 2.16 12.04 6.61
N LEU A 34 2.83 10.92 6.89
CA LEU A 34 4.21 10.70 6.47
C LEU A 34 4.26 10.53 4.94
N ASN A 35 5.11 11.33 4.30
CA ASN A 35 5.28 11.26 2.85
C ASN A 35 5.91 9.93 2.42
N SER A 36 5.30 9.28 1.44
CA SER A 36 5.89 8.15 0.72
C SER A 36 7.07 8.60 -0.15
N ASN A 37 7.96 7.65 -0.47
CA ASN A 37 9.07 7.90 -1.39
C ASN A 37 8.58 7.98 -2.83
N ILE A 38 9.36 8.67 -3.68
CA ILE A 38 9.21 8.60 -5.14
C ILE A 38 10.44 7.90 -5.72
N THR A 39 10.23 6.86 -6.52
CA THR A 39 11.29 6.21 -7.29
C THR A 39 11.36 6.84 -8.68
N LEU A 40 12.51 7.40 -9.04
CA LEU A 40 12.73 8.10 -10.29
C LEU A 40 13.52 7.24 -11.28
N ILE A 41 13.09 7.28 -12.56
CA ILE A 41 13.85 6.79 -13.70
C ILE A 41 14.61 7.93 -14.36
N LYS A 42 15.62 7.62 -15.16
CA LYS A 42 16.32 8.63 -16.00
C LYS A 42 15.36 9.24 -17.02
N GLY A 43 15.43 10.56 -17.22
CA GLY A 43 14.54 11.32 -18.08
C GLY A 43 13.31 11.84 -17.35
N ALA A 44 12.17 11.86 -18.04
CA ALA A 44 10.93 12.45 -17.55
C ALA A 44 10.21 11.58 -16.51
N ASN A 45 9.82 12.19 -15.40
CA ASN A 45 8.97 11.64 -14.35
C ASN A 45 7.91 12.68 -14.00
N GLU A 46 6.75 12.24 -13.53
CA GLU A 46 5.66 13.12 -13.13
C GLU A 46 4.86 12.48 -11.98
N PHE A 47 4.35 13.30 -11.07
CA PHE A 47 3.41 12.87 -10.05
C PHE A 47 2.36 13.95 -9.77
N ASN A 48 1.23 13.55 -9.18
CA ASN A 48 0.19 14.49 -8.78
C ASN A 48 0.54 15.15 -7.45
N THR A 49 0.47 16.46 -7.39
CA THR A 49 0.71 17.23 -6.15
C THR A 49 -0.23 16.77 -5.03
N GLN A 50 -1.47 16.41 -5.40
CA GLN A 50 -2.48 15.88 -4.47
C GLN A 50 -2.07 14.55 -3.80
N ASP A 51 -1.06 13.84 -4.30
CA ASP A 51 -0.54 12.64 -3.63
C ASP A 51 0.22 12.98 -2.33
N TYR A 52 0.58 14.26 -2.11
CA TYR A 52 1.37 14.72 -0.96
C TYR A 52 0.74 15.91 -0.23
N ILE A 53 0.03 16.78 -0.93
CA ILE A 53 -0.58 18.00 -0.40
C ILE A 53 -2.10 17.95 -0.61
N ILE A 54 -2.87 18.13 0.46
CA ILE A 54 -4.33 18.01 0.47
C ILE A 54 -4.99 19.02 -0.48
N ASP A 55 -4.49 20.25 -0.48
CA ASP A 55 -4.95 21.31 -1.36
C ASP A 55 -3.80 21.85 -2.22
N PRO A 56 -3.65 21.39 -3.47
CA PRO A 56 -2.61 21.87 -4.38
C PRO A 56 -2.60 23.37 -4.59
N SER A 57 -3.73 24.07 -4.47
CA SER A 57 -3.80 25.54 -4.65
C SER A 57 -2.91 26.31 -3.67
N LYS A 58 -2.62 25.71 -2.51
CA LYS A 58 -1.77 26.28 -1.46
C LYS A 58 -0.27 26.10 -1.68
N VAL A 59 0.13 25.36 -2.72
CA VAL A 59 1.55 25.17 -3.04
C VAL A 59 2.16 26.47 -3.57
N ASP A 60 3.27 26.87 -2.98
CA ASP A 60 4.04 28.07 -3.37
C ASP A 60 5.07 27.74 -4.44
N SER A 61 5.86 26.67 -4.21
CA SER A 61 6.94 26.25 -5.09
C SER A 61 7.40 24.82 -4.80
N VAL A 62 8.20 24.28 -5.71
CA VAL A 62 8.83 22.97 -5.56
C VAL A 62 10.32 23.10 -5.84
N THR A 63 11.16 22.51 -5.00
CA THR A 63 12.63 22.53 -5.13
C THR A 63 13.25 21.15 -4.91
N CYS A 64 14.42 20.91 -5.49
CA CYS A 64 15.17 19.65 -5.30
C CYS A 64 16.62 19.98 -4.92
N ASP A 65 17.20 19.19 -4.01
CA ASP A 65 18.58 19.34 -3.57
C ASP A 65 19.62 18.79 -4.57
N SER A 66 19.17 18.04 -5.58
CA SER A 66 20.02 17.47 -6.63
C SER A 66 20.09 18.37 -7.87
N LYS A 67 21.27 18.85 -8.22
CA LYS A 67 21.51 19.65 -9.43
C LYS A 67 21.26 18.89 -10.74
N GLY A 68 21.17 17.59 -10.70
CA GLY A 68 20.90 16.75 -11.87
C GLY A 68 19.43 16.45 -12.09
N ILE A 69 18.53 17.06 -11.31
CA ILE A 69 17.08 16.92 -11.43
C ILE A 69 16.48 18.32 -11.66
N GLU A 70 15.91 18.52 -12.83
CA GLU A 70 15.15 19.71 -13.15
C GLU A 70 13.71 19.51 -12.68
N VAL A 71 13.16 20.49 -11.95
CA VAL A 71 11.83 20.42 -11.34
C VAL A 71 10.95 21.54 -11.85
N SER A 72 9.71 21.22 -12.19
CA SER A 72 8.69 22.23 -12.53
C SER A 72 7.34 21.87 -11.93
N LEU A 73 6.58 22.90 -11.58
CA LEU A 73 5.20 22.82 -11.11
C LEU A 73 4.27 23.31 -12.23
N SER A 74 3.18 22.58 -12.52
CA SER A 74 2.18 23.01 -13.50
C SER A 74 1.51 24.32 -13.07
N GLU A 75 0.95 25.09 -14.02
CA GLU A 75 0.28 26.38 -13.75
C GLU A 75 -0.91 26.23 -12.80
N ASP A 76 -1.66 25.14 -12.93
CA ASP A 76 -2.78 24.76 -12.05
C ASP A 76 -2.33 24.10 -10.74
N LYS A 77 -1.02 23.93 -10.54
CA LYS A 77 -0.38 23.30 -9.38
C LYS A 77 -0.76 21.83 -9.14
N SER A 78 -1.43 21.21 -10.09
CA SER A 78 -1.90 19.82 -9.96
C SER A 78 -0.80 18.78 -10.11
N LYS A 79 0.31 19.13 -10.81
CA LYS A 79 1.36 18.20 -11.19
C LYS A 79 2.76 18.76 -10.94
N VAL A 80 3.67 17.89 -10.53
CA VAL A 80 5.11 18.14 -10.48
C VAL A 80 5.80 17.27 -11.50
N SER A 81 6.55 17.89 -12.42
CA SER A 81 7.38 17.20 -13.40
C SER A 81 8.85 17.26 -12.98
N LEU A 82 9.56 16.13 -13.14
CA LEU A 82 10.98 16.01 -12.84
C LEU A 82 11.70 15.44 -14.05
N ASN A 83 12.72 16.13 -14.56
CA ASN A 83 13.59 15.63 -15.61
C ASN A 83 14.94 15.23 -15.01
N VAL A 84 15.21 13.93 -14.94
CA VAL A 84 16.43 13.37 -14.34
C VAL A 84 17.52 13.24 -15.39
N LEU A 85 18.46 14.17 -15.40
CA LEU A 85 19.68 14.11 -16.23
C LEU A 85 20.69 13.12 -15.62
N PHE A 86 20.94 13.26 -14.33
CA PHE A 86 21.71 12.33 -13.49
C PHE A 86 21.29 12.51 -12.02
N MET A 87 21.41 11.46 -11.22
CA MET A 87 21.24 11.57 -9.77
C MET A 87 22.08 10.54 -9.02
N ARG A 88 22.46 10.88 -7.80
CA ARG A 88 22.97 9.94 -6.80
C ARG A 88 21.81 9.01 -6.38
N PRO A 89 22.07 7.91 -5.68
CA PRO A 89 21.01 7.00 -5.25
C PRO A 89 19.82 7.68 -4.54
N LEU A 90 20.09 8.72 -3.75
CA LEU A 90 19.08 9.49 -3.02
C LEU A 90 19.13 10.98 -3.36
N ALA A 91 17.98 11.64 -3.30
CA ALA A 91 17.81 13.10 -3.30
C ALA A 91 16.59 13.47 -2.46
N ASN A 92 16.41 14.76 -2.17
CA ASN A 92 15.24 15.30 -1.49
C ASN A 92 14.50 16.30 -2.38
N LEU A 93 13.19 16.13 -2.48
CA LEU A 93 12.26 17.09 -3.05
C LEU A 93 11.57 17.83 -1.91
N THR A 94 11.43 19.14 -2.02
CA THR A 94 10.66 19.96 -1.07
C THR A 94 9.51 20.62 -1.79
N ILE A 95 8.29 20.33 -1.35
CA ILE A 95 7.09 21.11 -1.73
C ILE A 95 6.87 22.16 -0.64
N TRP A 96 6.86 23.42 -1.03
CA TRP A 96 6.55 24.54 -0.15
C TRP A 96 5.06 24.87 -0.28
N ALA A 97 4.32 24.87 0.81
CA ALA A 97 2.92 25.22 0.86
C ALA A 97 2.65 26.13 2.04
N GLU A 98 2.11 27.34 1.78
CA GLU A 98 1.92 28.40 2.79
C GLU A 98 3.20 28.68 3.60
N GLY A 99 4.37 28.61 2.94
CA GLY A 99 5.68 28.80 3.56
C GLY A 99 6.20 27.62 4.40
N ILE A 100 5.45 26.53 4.52
CA ILE A 100 5.83 25.32 5.28
C ILE A 100 6.43 24.30 4.31
N PRO A 101 7.63 23.73 4.59
CA PRO A 101 8.21 22.69 3.74
C PRO A 101 7.57 21.31 4.01
N SER A 102 7.30 20.57 2.96
CA SER A 102 6.99 19.14 3.00
C SER A 102 8.01 18.40 2.16
N ASN A 103 8.84 17.58 2.78
CA ASN A 103 9.96 16.92 2.13
C ASN A 103 9.59 15.50 1.70
N ILE A 104 10.06 15.10 0.53
CA ILE A 104 9.83 13.80 -0.09
C ILE A 104 11.17 13.20 -0.45
N LEU A 105 11.45 11.98 0.03
CA LEU A 105 12.64 11.25 -0.35
C LEU A 105 12.51 10.72 -1.78
N LEU A 106 13.46 11.12 -2.63
CA LEU A 106 13.59 10.61 -3.99
C LEU A 106 14.61 9.47 -4.01
N LYS A 107 14.23 8.34 -4.59
CA LYS A 107 15.08 7.16 -4.80
C LYS A 107 15.36 6.99 -6.28
N ARG A 108 16.61 6.76 -6.67
CA ARG A 108 16.94 6.36 -8.03
C ARG A 108 16.44 4.93 -8.25
N SER A 109 15.77 4.67 -9.36
CA SER A 109 15.41 3.31 -9.79
C SER A 109 16.68 2.44 -9.88
N ASP A 110 16.57 1.22 -9.38
CA ASP A 110 17.61 0.19 -9.46
C ASP A 110 17.52 -0.67 -10.72
N LYS A 111 16.54 -0.39 -11.59
CA LYS A 111 16.36 -1.12 -12.85
C LYS A 111 17.59 -1.02 -13.73
N ILE A 112 17.95 -2.13 -14.31
CA ILE A 112 19.05 -2.29 -15.26
C ILE A 112 18.53 -2.85 -16.58
N ASP A 113 19.21 -2.57 -17.68
CA ASP A 113 18.97 -3.26 -18.93
C ASP A 113 19.58 -4.66 -18.85
N TYR A 114 18.74 -5.67 -18.92
CA TYR A 114 19.12 -7.08 -18.88
C TYR A 114 18.71 -7.78 -20.17
N THR A 115 19.67 -8.45 -20.83
CA THR A 115 19.38 -9.23 -22.04
C THR A 115 19.07 -10.67 -21.65
N PHE A 116 17.79 -11.02 -21.73
CA PHE A 116 17.32 -12.39 -21.58
C PHE A 116 17.60 -13.17 -22.87
N GLN A 117 18.08 -14.41 -22.74
CA GLN A 117 18.36 -15.31 -23.86
C GLN A 117 17.72 -16.68 -23.64
N TYR A 118 17.12 -17.21 -24.70
CA TYR A 118 16.52 -18.53 -24.74
C TYR A 118 17.14 -19.38 -25.86
N ASN A 119 17.64 -20.59 -25.53
CA ASN A 119 18.16 -21.52 -26.50
C ASN A 119 17.05 -22.43 -27.05
N PRO A 120 16.66 -22.31 -28.32
CA PRO A 120 15.58 -23.12 -28.89
C PRO A 120 15.97 -24.57 -29.23
N ASN A 121 17.23 -24.97 -29.02
CA ASN A 121 17.77 -26.29 -29.41
C ASN A 121 17.44 -26.65 -30.87
N GLY A 122 17.60 -25.68 -31.78
CA GLY A 122 17.33 -25.81 -33.21
C GLY A 122 15.86 -25.69 -33.63
N LYS A 123 14.91 -25.62 -32.69
CA LYS A 123 13.49 -25.34 -33.00
C LYS A 123 13.29 -23.90 -33.46
N ARG A 124 12.18 -23.63 -34.16
CA ARG A 124 11.81 -22.30 -34.62
C ARG A 124 10.32 -22.07 -34.38
N TRP A 125 9.99 -20.83 -33.99
CA TRP A 125 8.62 -20.35 -33.84
C TRP A 125 8.48 -19.04 -34.59
N ASN A 126 7.26 -18.71 -35.02
CA ASN A 126 6.95 -17.44 -35.66
C ASN A 126 7.04 -16.29 -34.67
N ARG A 127 6.68 -16.55 -33.41
CA ARG A 127 6.65 -15.57 -32.32
C ARG A 127 7.10 -16.23 -31.01
N VAL A 128 8.01 -15.56 -30.31
CA VAL A 128 8.43 -15.97 -28.95
C VAL A 128 8.36 -14.75 -28.05
N GLN A 129 7.70 -14.89 -26.91
CA GLN A 129 7.51 -13.81 -25.94
C GLN A 129 7.90 -14.29 -24.53
N LEU A 130 8.39 -13.34 -23.72
CA LEU A 130 8.67 -13.53 -22.31
C LEU A 130 7.46 -13.05 -21.50
N ALA A 131 6.92 -13.89 -20.63
CA ALA A 131 5.89 -13.54 -19.68
C ALA A 131 6.29 -13.99 -18.27
N GLY A 132 6.15 -13.12 -17.28
CA GLY A 132 6.52 -13.43 -15.90
C GLY A 132 6.22 -12.29 -14.95
N GLN A 133 6.69 -12.44 -13.71
CA GLN A 133 6.53 -11.42 -12.66
C GLN A 133 7.10 -10.05 -13.06
N MET A 134 8.10 -10.00 -13.95
CA MET A 134 8.72 -8.76 -14.42
C MET A 134 7.80 -7.92 -15.35
N ASN A 135 6.72 -8.48 -15.88
CA ASN A 135 5.79 -7.81 -16.79
C ASN A 135 4.32 -8.17 -16.52
N ASP A 136 3.98 -8.44 -15.25
CA ASP A 136 2.63 -8.78 -14.80
C ASP A 136 2.00 -9.97 -15.54
N TRP A 137 2.83 -10.87 -16.05
CA TRP A 137 2.39 -11.99 -16.91
C TRP A 137 1.71 -11.53 -18.22
N VAL A 138 1.94 -10.29 -18.65
CA VAL A 138 1.42 -9.73 -19.92
C VAL A 138 2.53 -9.71 -20.96
N PRO A 139 2.57 -10.69 -21.90
CA PRO A 139 3.66 -10.83 -22.86
C PRO A 139 3.92 -9.58 -23.70
N SER A 140 2.86 -8.80 -24.00
CA SER A 140 2.95 -7.58 -24.81
C SER A 140 3.58 -6.38 -24.12
N PHE A 141 3.87 -6.44 -22.81
CA PHE A 141 4.57 -5.37 -22.10
C PHE A 141 6.06 -5.30 -22.41
N HIS A 142 6.60 -6.35 -23.04
CA HIS A 142 7.95 -6.36 -23.59
C HIS A 142 7.93 -6.65 -25.08
N PRO A 143 8.95 -6.25 -25.83
CA PRO A 143 9.12 -6.67 -27.22
C PRO A 143 9.19 -8.20 -27.35
N ASP A 144 8.78 -8.72 -28.50
CA ASP A 144 8.97 -10.12 -28.83
C ASP A 144 10.48 -10.46 -28.88
N LEU A 145 10.85 -11.68 -28.51
CA LEU A 145 12.23 -12.14 -28.63
C LEU A 145 12.62 -12.29 -30.11
N THR A 146 13.80 -11.78 -30.44
CA THR A 146 14.37 -11.89 -31.79
C THR A 146 15.47 -12.94 -31.83
N LEU A 147 15.55 -13.66 -32.97
CA LEU A 147 16.59 -14.65 -33.16
C LEU A 147 17.91 -13.97 -33.52
N ASN A 148 18.96 -14.16 -32.71
CA ASN A 148 20.28 -13.60 -32.96
C ASN A 148 21.14 -14.49 -33.90
N ALA A 149 22.34 -14.04 -34.21
CA ALA A 149 23.28 -14.75 -35.11
C ALA A 149 23.75 -16.11 -34.56
N ASP A 150 23.75 -16.27 -33.23
CA ASP A 150 24.14 -17.51 -32.54
C ASP A 150 22.99 -18.51 -32.44
N GLY A 151 21.83 -18.15 -32.98
CA GLY A 151 20.65 -19.00 -33.00
C GLY A 151 19.86 -19.02 -31.69
N LEU A 152 20.07 -18.03 -30.82
CA LEU A 152 19.31 -17.83 -29.57
C LEU A 152 18.21 -16.81 -29.81
N TYR A 153 17.06 -17.00 -29.17
CA TYR A 153 16.05 -15.94 -29.05
C TYR A 153 16.42 -15.00 -27.91
N GLU A 154 16.42 -13.70 -28.14
CA GLU A 154 16.80 -12.72 -27.12
C GLU A 154 15.91 -11.48 -27.11
N VAL A 155 15.81 -10.85 -25.94
CA VAL A 155 15.16 -9.56 -25.69
C VAL A 155 15.88 -8.82 -24.57
N THR A 156 16.07 -7.51 -24.73
CA THR A 156 16.55 -6.65 -23.64
C THR A 156 15.35 -6.04 -22.92
N ILE A 157 15.28 -6.27 -21.61
CA ILE A 157 14.25 -5.77 -20.73
C ILE A 157 14.85 -4.85 -19.66
N ASN A 158 14.12 -3.82 -19.24
CA ASN A 158 14.51 -2.92 -18.16
C ASN A 158 13.85 -3.39 -16.86
N VAL A 159 14.64 -3.98 -15.95
CA VAL A 159 14.12 -4.70 -14.78
C VAL A 159 15.05 -4.54 -13.57
N SER A 160 14.51 -4.59 -12.36
CA SER A 160 15.29 -4.57 -11.12
C SER A 160 16.08 -5.88 -10.93
N PRO A 161 17.25 -5.86 -10.31
CA PRO A 161 17.90 -7.07 -9.85
C PRO A 161 16.98 -7.87 -8.89
N GLY A 162 16.97 -9.20 -9.05
CA GLY A 162 16.12 -10.06 -8.24
C GLY A 162 15.88 -11.43 -8.87
N THR A 163 14.96 -12.19 -8.29
CA THR A 163 14.52 -13.49 -8.79
C THR A 163 13.09 -13.37 -9.30
N TYR A 164 12.82 -13.91 -10.48
CA TYR A 164 11.52 -13.80 -11.15
C TYR A 164 11.06 -15.14 -11.67
N LEU A 165 9.78 -15.43 -11.51
CA LEU A 165 9.12 -16.54 -12.18
C LEU A 165 8.72 -16.11 -13.59
N TYR A 166 8.92 -17.01 -14.58
CA TYR A 166 8.57 -16.74 -15.96
C TYR A 166 8.14 -17.95 -16.76
N GLN A 167 7.45 -17.72 -17.86
CA GLN A 167 7.20 -18.67 -18.94
C GLN A 167 7.56 -18.05 -20.29
N LEU A 168 7.77 -18.90 -21.29
CA LEU A 168 7.86 -18.51 -22.69
C LEU A 168 6.51 -18.73 -23.36
N VAL A 169 6.05 -17.72 -24.11
CA VAL A 169 4.86 -17.84 -24.97
C VAL A 169 5.32 -18.01 -26.40
N ARG A 170 5.14 -19.21 -26.96
CA ARG A 170 5.64 -19.62 -28.29
C ARG A 170 4.45 -19.89 -29.18
N ASP A 171 4.23 -19.04 -30.20
CA ASP A 171 3.08 -19.08 -31.10
C ASP A 171 1.72 -19.16 -30.34
N GLY A 172 1.64 -18.52 -29.14
CA GLY A 172 0.48 -18.52 -28.27
C GLY A 172 0.48 -19.60 -27.16
N ASP A 173 1.37 -20.58 -27.21
CA ASP A 173 1.46 -21.65 -26.22
C ASP A 173 2.36 -21.25 -25.04
N TRP A 174 1.81 -21.28 -23.84
CA TRP A 174 2.49 -20.99 -22.57
C TRP A 174 3.18 -22.23 -22.00
N ASN A 175 4.50 -22.16 -21.87
CA ASN A 175 5.28 -23.23 -21.28
C ASN A 175 6.52 -22.67 -20.56
N HIS A 176 7.02 -23.43 -19.57
CA HIS A 176 8.31 -23.12 -18.96
C HIS A 176 9.45 -23.22 -19.99
N ASP A 177 10.57 -22.61 -19.69
CA ASP A 177 11.81 -22.76 -20.46
C ASP A 177 12.42 -24.13 -20.14
N GLU A 178 12.32 -25.07 -21.06
CA GLU A 178 12.85 -26.43 -20.91
C GLU A 178 14.37 -26.50 -20.88
N THR A 179 15.07 -25.40 -21.23
CA THR A 179 16.53 -25.29 -21.16
C THR A 179 17.01 -24.72 -19.83
N ASN A 180 16.11 -24.14 -19.04
CA ASN A 180 16.40 -23.70 -17.70
C ASN A 180 16.17 -24.84 -16.70
N PRO A 181 17.21 -25.30 -15.95
CA PRO A 181 17.05 -26.37 -14.97
C PRO A 181 16.24 -25.94 -13.72
N GLU A 182 16.19 -24.62 -13.44
CA GLU A 182 15.50 -24.08 -12.27
C GLU A 182 14.05 -23.78 -12.59
N LYS A 183 13.16 -24.47 -11.91
CA LYS A 183 11.71 -24.31 -12.09
C LYS A 183 10.94 -24.70 -10.85
N VAL A 184 9.74 -24.14 -10.70
CA VAL A 184 8.80 -24.39 -9.61
C VAL A 184 7.44 -24.78 -10.19
N ASP A 185 6.69 -25.61 -9.47
CA ASP A 185 5.31 -25.97 -9.82
C ASP A 185 4.43 -24.71 -9.70
N ASN A 186 3.60 -24.46 -10.71
CA ASN A 186 2.70 -23.30 -10.74
C ASN A 186 1.29 -23.62 -10.19
N ASN A 187 1.13 -24.71 -9.48
CA ASN A 187 -0.14 -25.21 -8.89
C ASN A 187 -1.30 -25.45 -9.90
N SER A 188 -1.00 -25.41 -11.21
CA SER A 188 -1.96 -25.71 -12.28
C SER A 188 -1.55 -26.89 -13.17
N GLY A 189 -0.63 -27.73 -12.67
CA GLY A 189 -0.09 -28.89 -13.38
C GLY A 189 0.98 -28.56 -14.41
N LYS A 190 1.55 -27.34 -14.37
CA LYS A 190 2.67 -26.88 -15.20
C LYS A 190 3.77 -26.31 -14.30
N PHE A 191 4.84 -25.83 -14.93
CA PHE A 191 5.96 -25.21 -14.24
C PHE A 191 6.16 -23.76 -14.70
N ASN A 192 6.70 -22.93 -13.80
CA ASN A 192 7.36 -21.68 -14.12
C ASN A 192 8.88 -21.87 -14.05
N SER A 193 9.62 -21.27 -14.94
CA SER A 193 11.08 -21.19 -14.86
C SER A 193 11.51 -20.05 -13.95
N ILE A 194 12.70 -20.13 -13.37
CA ILE A 194 13.26 -19.13 -12.47
C ILE A 194 14.34 -18.32 -13.19
N LEU A 195 14.26 -17.00 -13.15
CA LEU A 195 15.24 -16.08 -13.72
C LEU A 195 15.93 -15.29 -12.61
N HIS A 196 17.25 -15.39 -12.51
CA HIS A 196 18.05 -14.60 -11.58
C HIS A 196 18.73 -13.42 -12.30
N ILE A 197 18.39 -12.21 -11.89
CA ILE A 197 19.00 -10.98 -12.40
C ILE A 197 19.99 -10.45 -11.36
N PRO A 198 21.30 -10.41 -11.67
CA PRO A 198 22.32 -10.07 -10.69
C PRO A 198 22.28 -8.59 -10.30
N GLY A 199 22.60 -8.29 -9.05
CA GLY A 199 22.67 -6.94 -8.53
C GLY A 199 23.80 -6.73 -7.52
N THR A 200 23.98 -5.49 -7.10
CA THR A 200 25.00 -5.07 -6.13
C THR A 200 24.43 -4.72 -4.75
N GLN A 201 23.14 -4.96 -4.53
CA GLN A 201 22.43 -4.55 -3.33
C GLN A 201 23.05 -5.10 -2.03
N HIS A 202 23.69 -6.27 -2.07
CA HIS A 202 24.42 -6.84 -0.93
C HIS A 202 25.59 -5.98 -0.41
N LYS A 203 26.04 -4.96 -1.17
CA LYS A 203 27.06 -3.97 -0.79
C LYS A 203 26.47 -2.62 -0.38
N ALA A 204 25.16 -2.46 -0.45
CA ALA A 204 24.47 -1.27 0.05
C ALA A 204 24.61 -1.17 1.58
N PRO A 205 24.44 0.02 2.19
CA PRO A 205 24.38 0.14 3.63
C PRO A 205 23.19 -0.67 4.20
N ILE A 206 23.39 -1.25 5.39
CA ILE A 206 22.30 -1.86 6.17
C ILE A 206 22.29 -1.16 7.51
N LEU A 207 21.20 -0.46 7.83
CA LEU A 207 21.02 0.26 9.07
C LEU A 207 20.44 -0.66 10.13
N LEU A 208 21.03 -0.63 11.34
CA LEU A 208 20.60 -1.39 12.49
C LEU A 208 20.43 -0.44 13.69
N THR A 209 19.39 -0.63 14.49
CA THR A 209 19.18 0.12 15.73
C THR A 209 20.12 -0.39 16.81
N GLU A 210 20.78 0.51 17.56
CA GLU A 210 21.70 0.14 18.64
C GLU A 210 21.22 0.58 20.02
N SER A 211 20.97 1.87 20.19
CA SER A 211 20.65 2.45 21.50
C SER A 211 19.88 3.76 21.34
N PHE A 212 19.29 4.22 22.42
CA PHE A 212 18.63 5.52 22.50
C PHE A 212 18.80 6.11 23.90
N ASP A 213 18.64 7.42 24.01
CA ASP A 213 18.51 8.17 25.24
C ASP A 213 17.27 9.10 25.18
N ASN A 214 17.14 10.01 26.11
CA ASN A 214 15.97 10.91 26.19
C ASN A 214 15.82 11.82 24.96
N ASN A 215 16.90 12.12 24.26
CA ASN A 215 16.93 13.16 23.22
C ASN A 215 17.60 12.72 21.92
N SER A 216 18.04 11.48 21.85
CA SER A 216 18.73 10.94 20.68
C SER A 216 18.59 9.43 20.55
N PHE A 217 18.89 8.93 19.36
CA PHE A 217 19.09 7.49 19.14
C PHE A 217 20.31 7.25 18.27
N THR A 218 20.84 6.05 18.35
CA THR A 218 22.04 5.61 17.63
C THR A 218 21.70 4.43 16.74
N LEU A 219 22.12 4.53 15.49
CA LEU A 219 22.12 3.42 14.53
C LEU A 219 23.56 3.04 14.20
N SER A 220 23.78 1.79 13.83
CA SER A 220 25.00 1.34 13.15
C SER A 220 24.71 1.07 11.67
N SER A 221 25.75 1.13 10.84
CA SER A 221 25.66 0.78 9.43
C SER A 221 26.66 -0.32 9.09
N MET A 222 26.13 -1.43 8.58
CA MET A 222 26.97 -2.37 7.83
C MET A 222 27.18 -1.79 6.44
N ASN A 223 28.40 -1.75 5.96
CA ASN A 223 28.83 -0.97 4.81
C ASN A 223 28.70 0.55 5.00
N GLU A 224 29.68 1.28 4.52
CA GLU A 224 29.77 2.73 4.75
C GLU A 224 28.74 3.51 3.94
N PRO A 225 27.96 4.40 4.57
CA PRO A 225 27.03 5.28 3.87
C PRO A 225 27.77 6.47 3.24
N GLU A 226 27.45 6.77 1.97
CA GLU A 226 27.94 7.97 1.26
C GLU A 226 26.88 9.09 1.23
N GLN A 227 25.64 8.76 1.44
CA GLN A 227 24.50 9.67 1.59
C GLN A 227 23.68 9.27 2.82
N LEU A 228 23.17 10.27 3.54
CA LEU A 228 22.30 10.08 4.70
C LEU A 228 21.21 11.14 4.66
N TYR A 229 19.95 10.68 4.74
CA TYR A 229 18.77 11.50 4.86
C TYR A 229 18.06 11.14 6.15
N VAL A 230 17.81 12.15 6.97
CA VAL A 230 17.15 12.02 8.27
C VAL A 230 15.96 12.97 8.28
N TYR A 231 14.78 12.42 8.55
CA TYR A 231 13.55 13.20 8.64
C TYR A 231 12.94 13.08 10.03
N TRP A 232 12.30 14.13 10.49
CA TRP A 232 11.29 14.07 11.53
C TRP A 232 9.96 14.48 10.90
N GLN A 233 8.97 13.59 10.94
CA GLN A 233 7.73 13.72 10.17
C GLN A 233 8.08 13.95 8.68
N ASN A 234 7.61 15.04 8.08
CA ASN A 234 7.96 15.40 6.71
C ASN A 234 9.05 16.51 6.62
N TYR A 235 9.80 16.75 7.70
CA TYR A 235 10.87 17.75 7.71
C TYR A 235 12.23 17.08 7.58
N LEU A 236 12.97 17.42 6.55
CA LEU A 236 14.38 17.02 6.40
C LEU A 236 15.21 17.73 7.47
N LEU A 237 15.89 16.96 8.31
CA LEU A 237 16.73 17.50 9.37
C LEU A 237 18.03 18.10 8.83
N PRO A 238 18.41 19.32 9.25
CA PRO A 238 19.73 19.89 8.97
C PRO A 238 20.86 19.03 9.53
N GLY A 239 22.04 19.09 8.90
CA GLY A 239 23.21 18.27 9.26
C GLY A 239 23.71 18.44 10.69
N ASN A 240 23.29 19.49 11.42
CA ASN A 240 23.60 19.65 12.84
C ASN A 240 22.77 18.74 13.76
N PHE A 241 21.71 18.10 13.27
CA PHE A 241 20.90 17.13 14.05
C PHE A 241 21.50 15.72 14.10
N TYR A 242 22.46 15.41 13.24
CA TYR A 242 23.06 14.09 13.26
C TYR A 242 24.56 14.15 13.05
N ARG A 243 25.24 13.08 13.40
CA ARG A 243 26.68 12.89 13.15
C ARG A 243 26.98 11.43 12.84
N VAL A 244 27.93 11.23 11.94
CA VAL A 244 28.45 9.90 11.60
C VAL A 244 29.86 9.80 12.17
N ASN A 245 30.11 8.76 12.94
CA ASN A 245 31.43 8.48 13.49
C ASN A 245 31.65 6.96 13.61
N GLU A 246 32.72 6.45 12.97
CA GLU A 246 33.10 5.04 13.01
C GLU A 246 31.93 4.05 12.74
N GLY A 247 31.14 4.34 11.70
CA GLY A 247 29.99 3.52 11.30
C GLY A 247 28.73 3.68 12.16
N LYS A 248 28.81 4.55 13.20
CA LYS A 248 27.64 4.90 14.02
C LYS A 248 27.02 6.21 13.55
N ILE A 249 25.69 6.22 13.51
CA ILE A 249 24.87 7.38 13.15
C ILE A 249 24.10 7.78 14.41
N ILE A 250 24.46 8.93 14.99
CA ILE A 250 23.80 9.46 16.18
C ILE A 250 22.89 10.58 15.73
N VAL A 251 21.59 10.45 16.03
CA VAL A 251 20.53 11.39 15.59
C VAL A 251 19.89 12.04 16.82
N SER A 252 19.87 13.38 16.83
CA SER A 252 19.15 14.16 17.84
C SER A 252 17.67 14.27 17.47
N ILE A 253 16.79 14.12 18.45
CA ILE A 253 15.34 14.30 18.28
C ILE A 253 15.01 15.79 18.40
N PRO A 254 14.22 16.38 17.48
CA PRO A 254 13.81 17.78 17.57
C PRO A 254 12.97 18.09 18.81
N ALA A 255 13.12 19.28 19.35
CA ALA A 255 12.37 19.73 20.52
C ALA A 255 10.85 19.72 20.28
N GLU A 256 10.42 20.03 19.07
CA GLU A 256 9.03 20.03 18.61
C GLU A 256 8.36 18.66 18.73
N ALA A 257 9.13 17.57 18.72
CA ALA A 257 8.58 16.21 18.88
C ALA A 257 7.87 16.02 20.24
N SER A 258 8.25 16.79 21.26
CA SER A 258 7.59 16.76 22.57
C SER A 258 6.16 17.31 22.56
N GLN A 259 5.77 18.04 21.50
CA GLN A 259 4.44 18.63 21.37
C GLN A 259 3.41 17.64 20.78
N LEU A 260 3.88 16.48 20.28
CA LEU A 260 3.04 15.48 19.65
C LEU A 260 2.95 14.23 20.50
N ASP A 261 1.75 13.72 20.71
CA ASP A 261 1.54 12.42 21.37
C ASP A 261 2.18 11.27 20.58
N ARG A 262 2.26 11.42 19.24
CA ARG A 262 2.93 10.47 18.35
C ARG A 262 3.62 11.21 17.20
N SER A 263 4.88 10.89 16.96
CA SER A 263 5.64 11.34 15.79
C SER A 263 6.68 10.31 15.39
N TYR A 264 7.34 10.52 14.25
CA TYR A 264 8.26 9.53 13.69
C TYR A 264 9.54 10.19 13.19
N MET A 265 10.68 9.54 13.52
CA MET A 265 11.95 9.81 12.86
C MET A 265 12.14 8.77 11.76
N ARG A 266 12.66 9.20 10.61
CA ARG A 266 12.96 8.32 9.49
C ARG A 266 14.40 8.50 9.07
N VAL A 267 15.14 7.39 8.88
CA VAL A 267 16.54 7.41 8.47
C VAL A 267 16.73 6.48 7.30
N VAL A 268 17.30 7.01 6.22
CA VAL A 268 17.65 6.25 5.02
C VAL A 268 19.06 6.66 4.59
N SER A 269 19.87 5.71 4.18
CA SER A 269 21.20 5.95 3.68
C SER A 269 21.43 5.28 2.33
N ALA A 270 22.50 5.64 1.64
CA ALA A 270 22.90 4.99 0.40
C ALA A 270 24.40 5.10 0.18
N ASN A 271 24.93 4.22 -0.65
CA ASN A 271 26.23 4.32 -1.27
C ASN A 271 26.12 4.05 -2.78
N LYS A 272 27.22 4.01 -3.50
CA LYS A 272 27.22 3.75 -4.96
C LYS A 272 26.63 2.40 -5.37
N PHE A 273 26.50 1.44 -4.45
CA PHE A 273 25.99 0.10 -4.73
C PHE A 273 24.49 -0.06 -4.51
N GLY A 274 23.89 0.83 -3.72
CA GLY A 274 22.45 0.78 -3.46
C GLY A 274 22.00 1.64 -2.29
N ILE A 275 20.71 1.51 -1.98
CA ILE A 275 20.00 2.23 -0.92
C ILE A 275 19.81 1.26 0.26
N SER A 276 19.92 1.76 1.49
CA SER A 276 19.70 0.99 2.71
C SER A 276 18.23 0.59 2.89
N ASN A 277 18.01 -0.31 3.86
CA ASN A 277 16.71 -0.40 4.48
C ASN A 277 16.29 0.96 5.09
N ASP A 278 14.99 1.14 5.23
CA ASP A 278 14.35 2.32 5.81
C ASP A 278 14.13 2.09 7.32
N ILE A 279 14.67 2.95 8.18
CA ILE A 279 14.45 2.87 9.62
C ILE A 279 13.41 3.93 10.01
N LEU A 280 12.29 3.48 10.57
CA LEU A 280 11.24 4.32 11.15
C LEU A 280 11.28 4.15 12.67
N VAL A 281 11.57 5.24 13.40
CA VAL A 281 11.62 5.27 14.86
C VAL A 281 10.39 6.01 15.38
N PRO A 282 9.44 5.30 16.02
CA PRO A 282 8.27 5.93 16.62
C PRO A 282 8.64 6.66 17.92
N LEU A 283 8.00 7.81 18.15
CA LEU A 283 8.20 8.65 19.32
C LEU A 283 6.88 8.88 20.07
N ASP A 284 6.93 8.82 21.39
CA ASP A 284 5.89 9.27 22.31
C ASP A 284 6.36 10.56 22.99
N LYS A 285 5.74 11.69 22.65
CA LYS A 285 6.14 13.02 23.19
C LYS A 285 7.65 13.29 23.10
N GLY A 286 8.25 12.89 21.98
CA GLY A 286 9.68 13.01 21.72
C GLY A 286 10.56 11.92 22.31
N SER A 287 10.02 10.98 23.07
CA SER A 287 10.76 9.82 23.60
C SER A 287 10.63 8.62 22.67
N VAL A 288 11.73 7.88 22.45
CA VAL A 288 11.73 6.68 21.61
C VAL A 288 10.83 5.60 22.20
N ILE A 289 9.93 5.04 21.40
CA ILE A 289 9.15 3.85 21.76
C ILE A 289 10.01 2.63 21.48
N ALA A 290 10.37 1.91 22.55
CA ALA A 290 11.19 0.70 22.48
C ALA A 290 10.50 -0.54 23.08
N ASP A 291 9.37 -0.37 23.75
CA ASP A 291 8.58 -1.47 24.32
C ASP A 291 7.24 -1.57 23.57
N ILE A 292 6.90 -2.78 23.14
CA ILE A 292 5.61 -3.08 22.48
C ILE A 292 4.40 -2.63 23.33
N LYS A 293 4.54 -2.59 24.66
CA LYS A 293 3.49 -2.10 25.58
C LYS A 293 3.16 -0.63 25.44
N GLN A 294 4.06 0.15 24.83
CA GLN A 294 3.85 1.57 24.53
C GLN A 294 3.13 1.79 23.18
N VAL A 295 3.07 0.74 22.34
CA VAL A 295 2.31 0.74 21.10
C VAL A 295 0.82 0.67 21.44
N ASN A 296 0.02 1.48 20.75
CA ASN A 296 -1.42 1.52 20.94
C ASN A 296 -2.15 1.43 19.59
N ARG A 297 -3.47 1.35 19.63
CA ARG A 297 -4.31 1.17 18.42
C ARG A 297 -4.23 2.29 17.38
N PHE A 298 -3.55 3.41 17.66
CA PHE A 298 -3.32 4.49 16.71
C PHE A 298 -1.98 4.36 15.97
N ASP A 299 -1.14 3.40 16.35
CA ASP A 299 0.15 3.11 15.71
C ASP A 299 -0.05 2.22 14.46
N LYS A 300 -0.55 2.81 13.38
CA LYS A 300 -0.94 2.09 12.16
C LYS A 300 0.19 1.33 11.45
N HIS A 301 1.45 1.62 11.80
CA HIS A 301 2.61 0.86 11.33
C HIS A 301 2.86 -0.46 12.12
N ALA A 302 2.10 -0.70 13.19
CA ALA A 302 2.22 -1.89 14.03
C ALA A 302 0.97 -2.79 13.99
N GLU A 303 0.14 -2.66 12.97
CA GLU A 303 -1.09 -3.44 12.79
C GLU A 303 -0.79 -4.92 12.53
N ILE A 304 -1.45 -5.79 13.29
CA ILE A 304 -1.48 -7.24 13.06
C ILE A 304 -2.93 -7.64 12.85
N LEU A 305 -3.27 -7.95 11.60
CA LEU A 305 -4.63 -8.14 11.16
C LEU A 305 -5.09 -9.59 11.33
N TYR A 306 -6.28 -9.79 11.90
CA TYR A 306 -7.02 -11.04 11.86
C TYR A 306 -8.15 -10.92 10.83
N SER A 307 -8.02 -11.63 9.71
CA SER A 307 -9.07 -11.71 8.69
C SER A 307 -10.12 -12.76 9.07
N LEU A 308 -11.38 -12.38 9.01
CA LEU A 308 -12.49 -13.30 9.23
C LEU A 308 -13.63 -13.08 8.24
N MET A 309 -14.25 -14.19 7.86
CA MET A 309 -15.51 -14.17 7.13
C MET A 309 -16.66 -14.19 8.14
N VAL A 310 -17.48 -13.13 8.15
CA VAL A 310 -18.54 -12.95 9.15
C VAL A 310 -19.43 -14.17 9.25
N ASP A 311 -20.00 -14.61 8.12
CA ASP A 311 -20.91 -15.77 8.05
C ASP A 311 -20.31 -17.09 8.57
N ARG A 312 -18.99 -17.24 8.55
CA ARG A 312 -18.26 -18.49 8.86
C ARG A 312 -17.59 -18.47 10.23
N PHE A 313 -17.71 -17.37 10.99
CA PHE A 313 -16.93 -17.22 12.20
C PHE A 313 -17.66 -17.73 13.43
N VAL A 314 -18.68 -17.05 13.93
CA VAL A 314 -19.47 -17.46 15.09
C VAL A 314 -20.91 -17.00 14.92
N ASP A 315 -21.87 -17.92 15.08
CA ASP A 315 -23.29 -17.64 15.20
C ASP A 315 -23.57 -17.16 16.65
N GLY A 316 -23.83 -15.89 16.84
CA GLY A 316 -24.13 -15.27 18.13
C GLY A 316 -25.62 -15.04 18.36
N ASP A 317 -26.40 -14.89 17.29
CA ASP A 317 -27.86 -14.75 17.33
C ASP A 317 -28.55 -15.61 16.25
N SER A 318 -28.96 -16.79 16.62
CA SER A 318 -29.63 -17.71 15.69
C SER A 318 -30.99 -17.18 15.13
N ALA A 319 -31.51 -16.08 15.66
CA ALA A 319 -32.76 -15.48 15.16
C ALA A 319 -32.55 -14.75 13.81
N ASN A 320 -31.33 -14.33 13.50
CA ASN A 320 -30.99 -13.69 12.24
C ASN A 320 -30.55 -14.69 11.15
N ASN A 321 -30.48 -15.97 11.44
CA ASN A 321 -30.09 -17.02 10.50
C ASN A 321 -31.12 -17.20 9.38
N HIS A 322 -30.70 -16.96 8.15
CA HIS A 322 -31.54 -17.07 6.96
C HIS A 322 -30.84 -17.84 5.82
N PRO A 323 -30.53 -19.15 6.00
CA PRO A 323 -30.03 -19.96 4.89
C PRO A 323 -31.11 -20.06 3.80
N MET A 324 -30.69 -20.08 2.54
CA MET A 324 -31.64 -20.16 1.41
C MET A 324 -32.32 -21.51 1.33
N ASN A 325 -31.63 -22.61 1.73
CA ASN A 325 -32.14 -23.98 1.73
C ASN A 325 -32.70 -24.39 0.36
N ARG A 326 -32.04 -24.03 -0.73
CA ARG A 326 -32.49 -24.25 -2.11
C ARG A 326 -31.85 -25.49 -2.71
N PRO A 327 -32.55 -26.22 -3.62
CA PRO A 327 -31.97 -27.39 -4.30
C PRO A 327 -30.79 -27.08 -5.21
N ASP A 328 -30.65 -25.83 -5.70
CA ASP A 328 -29.56 -25.38 -6.56
C ASP A 328 -28.40 -24.71 -5.79
N VAL A 329 -28.44 -24.74 -4.46
CA VAL A 329 -27.40 -24.22 -3.56
C VAL A 329 -26.97 -25.31 -2.59
N LEU A 330 -25.72 -25.75 -2.69
CA LEU A 330 -25.18 -26.73 -1.73
C LEU A 330 -25.01 -26.08 -0.34
N PRO A 331 -25.13 -26.83 0.75
CA PRO A 331 -25.00 -26.29 2.10
C PRO A 331 -23.72 -25.48 2.32
N GLN A 332 -22.57 -25.92 1.80
CA GLN A 332 -21.30 -25.19 1.91
C GLN A 332 -21.26 -23.87 1.13
N ALA A 333 -22.17 -23.66 0.19
CA ALA A 333 -22.30 -22.44 -0.63
C ALA A 333 -23.46 -21.53 -0.12
N ASP A 334 -24.10 -21.89 0.99
CA ASP A 334 -25.18 -21.14 1.62
C ASP A 334 -24.72 -20.43 2.90
N TYR A 335 -25.57 -19.59 3.50
CA TYR A 335 -25.34 -18.95 4.79
C TYR A 335 -25.24 -19.98 5.92
N HIS A 336 -24.26 -19.80 6.82
CA HIS A 336 -24.04 -20.63 8.02
C HIS A 336 -24.40 -19.93 9.32
N GLY A 337 -24.75 -18.64 9.29
CA GLY A 337 -25.28 -17.91 10.43
C GLY A 337 -24.26 -17.20 11.30
N GLY A 338 -22.98 -17.14 10.92
CA GLY A 338 -22.02 -16.28 11.62
C GLY A 338 -22.43 -14.81 11.48
N ASP A 339 -22.26 -14.02 12.56
CA ASP A 339 -22.84 -12.68 12.67
C ASP A 339 -22.01 -11.72 13.54
N LEU A 340 -22.45 -10.43 13.59
CA LEU A 340 -21.79 -9.38 14.35
C LEU A 340 -21.85 -9.64 15.87
N ALA A 341 -22.94 -10.26 16.35
CA ALA A 341 -23.09 -10.62 17.76
C ALA A 341 -22.06 -11.66 18.19
N GLY A 342 -21.81 -12.67 17.35
CA GLY A 342 -20.80 -13.71 17.61
C GLY A 342 -19.37 -13.14 17.63
N ILE A 343 -19.06 -12.21 16.72
CA ILE A 343 -17.76 -11.51 16.73
C ILE A 343 -17.61 -10.71 18.02
N THR A 344 -18.64 -9.96 18.41
CA THR A 344 -18.67 -9.15 19.65
C THR A 344 -18.44 -10.01 20.89
N GLN A 345 -19.04 -11.21 20.95
CA GLN A 345 -18.78 -12.18 22.03
C GLN A 345 -17.30 -12.58 22.07
N LYS A 346 -16.67 -12.86 20.93
CA LYS A 346 -15.25 -13.25 20.88
C LYS A 346 -14.31 -12.11 21.26
N ILE A 347 -14.67 -10.86 20.98
CA ILE A 347 -13.94 -9.70 21.47
C ILE A 347 -14.01 -9.66 23.00
N LYS A 348 -15.22 -9.76 23.60
CA LYS A 348 -15.44 -9.78 25.06
C LYS A 348 -14.69 -10.93 25.75
N ASP A 349 -14.57 -12.07 25.10
CA ASP A 349 -13.78 -13.23 25.59
C ASP A 349 -12.27 -13.01 25.54
N GLY A 350 -11.78 -11.93 24.94
CA GLY A 350 -10.37 -11.63 24.71
C GLY A 350 -9.71 -12.58 23.71
N TYR A 351 -10.46 -13.18 22.79
CA TYR A 351 -9.95 -14.14 21.80
C TYR A 351 -8.82 -13.56 20.97
N PHE A 352 -9.03 -12.38 20.37
CA PHE A 352 -8.05 -11.72 19.51
C PHE A 352 -6.82 -11.25 20.28
N ASN A 353 -7.02 -10.65 21.47
CA ASN A 353 -5.93 -10.16 22.31
C ASN A 353 -5.01 -11.28 22.79
N LYS A 354 -5.56 -12.46 23.15
CA LYS A 354 -4.79 -13.63 23.57
C LYS A 354 -3.87 -14.16 22.47
N MET A 355 -4.23 -13.94 21.21
CA MET A 355 -3.43 -14.32 20.05
C MET A 355 -2.48 -13.21 19.57
N GLY A 356 -2.55 -12.00 20.18
CA GLY A 356 -1.67 -10.88 19.84
C GLY A 356 -2.10 -10.07 18.61
N PHE A 357 -3.34 -10.21 18.13
CA PHE A 357 -3.88 -9.38 17.06
C PHE A 357 -4.24 -7.98 17.57
N THR A 358 -4.06 -6.99 16.72
CA THR A 358 -4.37 -5.58 17.01
C THR A 358 -5.58 -5.08 16.23
N THR A 359 -5.96 -5.77 15.18
CA THR A 359 -6.97 -5.31 14.23
C THR A 359 -7.81 -6.49 13.71
N ILE A 360 -9.12 -6.32 13.70
CA ILE A 360 -10.07 -7.26 13.11
C ILE A 360 -10.43 -6.76 11.71
N TRP A 361 -10.17 -7.57 10.69
CA TRP A 361 -10.63 -7.36 9.33
C TRP A 361 -11.80 -8.28 9.03
N MET A 362 -12.99 -7.69 8.83
CA MET A 362 -14.23 -8.41 8.51
C MET A 362 -14.51 -8.36 7.00
N THR A 363 -15.03 -9.46 6.44
CA THR A 363 -15.63 -9.43 5.10
C THR A 363 -16.74 -8.40 5.03
N PRO A 364 -17.17 -7.95 3.82
CA PRO A 364 -18.19 -6.91 3.72
C PRO A 364 -19.48 -7.30 4.46
N VAL A 365 -20.03 -6.35 5.20
CA VAL A 365 -21.28 -6.53 5.95
C VAL A 365 -22.48 -5.88 5.26
N VAL A 366 -22.27 -5.33 4.07
CA VAL A 366 -23.30 -4.66 3.29
C VAL A 366 -24.36 -5.65 2.81
N GLN A 367 -25.61 -5.19 2.64
CA GLN A 367 -26.73 -6.01 2.19
C GLN A 367 -26.44 -6.69 0.85
N ASN A 368 -26.54 -8.01 0.82
CA ASN A 368 -26.35 -8.90 -0.34
C ASN A 368 -27.70 -9.41 -0.89
N PRO A 369 -27.72 -10.00 -2.11
CA PRO A 369 -28.96 -10.46 -2.76
C PRO A 369 -29.74 -11.50 -1.95
N MET A 370 -31.05 -11.56 -2.21
CA MET A 370 -31.94 -12.58 -1.63
C MET A 370 -31.95 -13.88 -2.45
N GLU A 371 -31.54 -13.82 -3.72
CA GLU A 371 -31.44 -14.96 -4.62
C GLU A 371 -29.99 -15.41 -4.79
N PRO A 372 -29.72 -16.67 -5.12
CA PRO A 372 -28.37 -17.18 -5.39
C PRO A 372 -27.93 -16.85 -6.81
N TYR A 373 -26.64 -16.56 -6.96
CA TYR A 373 -26.00 -16.22 -8.23
C TYR A 373 -24.72 -17.02 -8.47
N GLY A 374 -24.11 -16.81 -9.63
CA GLY A 374 -22.94 -17.55 -10.06
C GLY A 374 -23.23 -19.04 -10.23
N GLU A 375 -22.38 -19.77 -10.90
CA GLU A 375 -22.51 -21.21 -11.01
C GLU A 375 -21.14 -21.87 -11.06
N GLN A 376 -20.88 -22.76 -10.11
CA GLN A 376 -19.75 -23.68 -10.17
C GLN A 376 -20.21 -24.98 -10.81
N PRO A 377 -19.51 -25.53 -11.83
CA PRO A 377 -19.98 -26.70 -12.57
C PRO A 377 -19.74 -28.04 -11.85
N ASN A 378 -18.73 -28.13 -10.96
CA ASN A 378 -18.39 -29.39 -10.30
C ASN A 378 -17.84 -29.19 -8.86
N PRO A 379 -18.60 -29.59 -7.82
CA PRO A 379 -20.02 -29.98 -7.88
C PRO A 379 -20.89 -28.78 -8.32
N ARG A 380 -21.97 -29.07 -9.05
CA ARG A 380 -22.84 -27.99 -9.55
C ARG A 380 -23.55 -27.31 -8.40
N THR A 381 -23.34 -26.00 -8.25
CA THR A 381 -23.99 -25.18 -7.23
C THR A 381 -24.00 -23.72 -7.65
N LYS A 382 -25.05 -23.01 -7.25
CA LYS A 382 -25.00 -21.55 -7.12
C LYS A 382 -24.56 -21.15 -5.72
N PHE A 383 -24.30 -19.88 -5.51
CA PHE A 383 -23.85 -19.34 -4.24
C PHE A 383 -24.87 -18.33 -3.70
N SER A 384 -25.12 -18.38 -2.42
CA SER A 384 -25.73 -17.26 -1.71
C SER A 384 -24.71 -16.12 -1.53
N GLY A 385 -25.15 -14.92 -1.12
CA GLY A 385 -24.25 -13.79 -0.87
C GLY A 385 -23.53 -13.85 0.48
N TYR A 386 -23.29 -15.03 1.06
CA TYR A 386 -22.72 -15.22 2.40
C TYR A 386 -21.36 -14.57 2.61
N HIS A 387 -20.62 -14.39 1.54
CA HIS A 387 -19.27 -13.79 1.55
C HIS A 387 -19.27 -12.26 1.63
N GLY A 388 -20.42 -11.59 1.32
CA GLY A 388 -20.57 -10.14 1.41
C GLY A 388 -20.21 -9.34 0.15
N TYR A 389 -19.57 -9.95 -0.87
CA TYR A 389 -19.01 -9.23 -2.02
C TYR A 389 -20.00 -8.88 -3.14
N TRP A 390 -21.29 -9.06 -2.96
CA TRP A 390 -22.31 -8.73 -3.95
C TRP A 390 -23.26 -7.63 -3.45
N PRO A 391 -22.80 -6.39 -3.30
CA PRO A 391 -23.58 -5.34 -2.66
C PRO A 391 -24.81 -4.97 -3.47
N ILE A 392 -26.00 -5.04 -2.85
CA ILE A 392 -27.25 -4.49 -3.36
C ILE A 392 -27.66 -3.18 -2.65
N SER A 393 -26.81 -2.67 -1.79
CA SER A 393 -26.91 -1.39 -1.11
C SER A 393 -25.52 -0.85 -0.83
N SER A 394 -25.37 0.48 -0.81
CA SER A 394 -24.07 1.10 -0.48
C SER A 394 -23.89 1.36 1.03
N THR A 395 -24.97 1.33 1.84
CA THR A 395 -24.97 1.85 3.21
C THR A 395 -25.79 1.05 4.21
N LYS A 396 -26.40 -0.07 3.81
CA LYS A 396 -27.27 -0.87 4.68
C LYS A 396 -26.54 -2.13 5.13
N VAL A 397 -26.50 -2.39 6.44
CA VAL A 397 -26.03 -3.67 6.98
C VAL A 397 -26.95 -4.81 6.54
N ASP A 398 -26.39 -5.95 6.16
CA ASP A 398 -27.16 -7.16 5.84
C ASP A 398 -27.81 -7.72 7.10
N PHE A 399 -29.12 -7.82 7.08
CA PHE A 399 -29.90 -8.27 8.24
C PHE A 399 -29.53 -9.70 8.71
N ARG A 400 -28.88 -10.49 7.84
CA ARG A 400 -28.37 -11.84 8.18
C ARG A 400 -27.09 -11.79 9.00
N PHE A 401 -26.38 -10.67 8.98
CA PHE A 401 -25.19 -10.43 9.81
C PHE A 401 -25.53 -9.62 11.06
N GLY A 402 -26.64 -8.89 11.06
CA GLY A 402 -27.10 -8.09 12.19
C GLY A 402 -27.68 -6.74 11.79
N THR A 403 -27.62 -5.82 12.73
CA THR A 403 -28.18 -4.46 12.64
C THR A 403 -27.07 -3.40 12.69
N ASP A 404 -27.41 -2.16 12.35
CA ASP A 404 -26.53 -1.00 12.51
C ASP A 404 -26.07 -0.82 13.97
N ASP A 405 -26.96 -1.07 14.94
CA ASP A 405 -26.63 -0.93 16.37
C ASP A 405 -25.66 -2.03 16.84
N GLU A 406 -25.79 -3.25 16.34
CA GLU A 406 -24.84 -4.34 16.63
C GLU A 406 -23.46 -4.08 16.01
N LEU A 407 -23.39 -3.47 14.81
CA LEU A 407 -22.11 -3.05 14.23
C LEU A 407 -21.46 -1.96 15.08
N LYS A 408 -22.23 -0.98 15.58
CA LYS A 408 -21.72 0.05 16.51
C LYS A 408 -21.24 -0.57 17.82
N GLU A 409 -21.99 -1.53 18.39
CA GLU A 409 -21.60 -2.24 19.61
C GLU A 409 -20.28 -3.01 19.38
N LEU A 410 -20.14 -3.71 18.25
CA LEU A 410 -18.93 -4.43 17.90
C LEU A 410 -17.70 -3.50 17.88
N VAL A 411 -17.81 -2.37 17.16
CA VAL A 411 -16.70 -1.41 17.03
C VAL A 411 -16.34 -0.80 18.39
N ASN A 412 -17.34 -0.37 19.17
CA ASN A 412 -17.11 0.18 20.50
C ASN A 412 -16.46 -0.85 21.44
N THR A 413 -16.96 -2.08 21.43
CA THR A 413 -16.37 -3.19 22.22
C THR A 413 -14.94 -3.47 21.81
N ALA A 414 -14.62 -3.46 20.52
CA ALA A 414 -13.26 -3.62 20.02
C ALA A 414 -12.34 -2.51 20.57
N HIS A 415 -12.79 -1.26 20.51
CA HIS A 415 -12.04 -0.12 21.04
C HIS A 415 -11.77 -0.21 22.55
N GLU A 416 -12.76 -0.65 23.33
CA GLU A 416 -12.60 -0.90 24.77
C GLU A 416 -11.56 -1.98 25.07
N HIS A 417 -11.35 -2.92 24.15
CA HIS A 417 -10.36 -4.00 24.25
C HIS A 417 -9.03 -3.65 23.54
N GLY A 418 -8.84 -2.40 23.08
CA GLY A 418 -7.62 -1.95 22.43
C GLY A 418 -7.43 -2.47 20.99
N LEU A 419 -8.51 -2.96 20.36
CA LEU A 419 -8.52 -3.49 18.99
C LEU A 419 -9.04 -2.44 18.01
N ASN A 420 -8.53 -2.46 16.79
CA ASN A 420 -9.10 -1.75 15.65
C ASN A 420 -10.07 -2.65 14.87
N VAL A 421 -10.99 -2.03 14.15
CA VAL A 421 -11.90 -2.71 13.23
C VAL A 421 -11.77 -2.09 11.85
N ILE A 422 -11.35 -2.87 10.86
CA ILE A 422 -11.37 -2.49 9.45
C ILE A 422 -12.42 -3.31 8.71
N LEU A 423 -13.15 -2.64 7.82
CA LEU A 423 -14.19 -3.26 7.01
C LEU A 423 -13.66 -3.51 5.61
N ASP A 424 -13.97 -4.68 5.06
CA ASP A 424 -13.77 -4.94 3.65
C ASP A 424 -14.75 -4.10 2.82
N TYR A 425 -14.24 -3.26 1.92
CA TYR A 425 -15.04 -2.34 1.13
C TYR A 425 -14.95 -2.67 -0.36
N VAL A 426 -16.11 -3.01 -0.94
CA VAL A 426 -16.25 -3.31 -2.37
C VAL A 426 -16.49 -2.02 -3.13
N ALA A 427 -15.43 -1.44 -3.70
CA ALA A 427 -15.50 -0.22 -4.49
C ALA A 427 -15.69 -0.47 -5.99
N ASN A 428 -15.17 -1.60 -6.52
CA ASN A 428 -15.11 -1.83 -7.96
C ASN A 428 -16.47 -2.01 -8.62
N HIS A 429 -17.39 -2.69 -7.97
CA HIS A 429 -18.64 -3.12 -8.60
C HIS A 429 -19.84 -3.04 -7.64
N VAL A 430 -21.03 -3.13 -8.21
CA VAL A 430 -22.28 -3.41 -7.50
C VAL A 430 -22.92 -4.67 -8.06
N HIS A 431 -23.90 -5.21 -7.38
CA HIS A 431 -24.71 -6.28 -7.93
C HIS A 431 -25.79 -5.73 -8.89
N GLN A 432 -26.24 -6.50 -9.89
CA GLN A 432 -27.30 -6.08 -10.82
C GLN A 432 -28.62 -5.69 -10.13
N GLU A 433 -28.85 -6.18 -8.88
CA GLU A 433 -30.01 -5.83 -8.05
C GLU A 433 -29.86 -4.49 -7.32
N HIS A 434 -28.68 -3.86 -7.37
CA HIS A 434 -28.43 -2.58 -6.70
C HIS A 434 -29.31 -1.48 -7.31
N PRO A 435 -30.02 -0.66 -6.49
CA PRO A 435 -30.92 0.38 -6.98
C PRO A 435 -30.25 1.38 -7.94
N MET A 436 -28.98 1.72 -7.73
CA MET A 436 -28.27 2.63 -8.63
C MET A 436 -28.20 2.06 -10.04
N PHE A 437 -27.82 0.79 -10.19
CA PHE A 437 -27.72 0.12 -11.48
C PHE A 437 -29.11 -0.10 -12.12
N LYS A 438 -30.12 -0.50 -11.32
CA LYS A 438 -31.49 -0.65 -11.83
C LYS A 438 -32.09 0.66 -12.35
N ASN A 439 -31.79 1.78 -11.69
CA ASN A 439 -32.31 3.09 -12.07
C ASN A 439 -31.56 3.67 -13.29
N ASP A 440 -30.25 3.48 -13.34
CA ASP A 440 -29.40 3.96 -14.44
C ASP A 440 -28.24 2.98 -14.69
N PRO A 441 -28.38 1.99 -15.58
CA PRO A 441 -27.29 1.07 -15.91
C PRO A 441 -26.05 1.73 -16.49
N THR A 442 -26.14 2.99 -16.96
CA THR A 442 -24.99 3.72 -17.53
C THR A 442 -23.99 4.22 -16.48
N ILE A 443 -24.28 4.04 -15.19
CA ILE A 443 -23.28 4.27 -14.13
C ILE A 443 -22.16 3.22 -14.12
N CYS A 444 -22.37 2.13 -14.85
CA CYS A 444 -21.39 1.05 -15.00
C CYS A 444 -20.81 1.01 -16.40
N THR A 445 -19.64 0.43 -16.51
CA THR A 445 -18.94 0.25 -17.79
C THR A 445 -19.72 -0.69 -18.71
N PRO A 446 -19.58 -0.58 -20.06
CA PRO A 446 -20.26 -1.48 -20.98
C PRO A 446 -19.83 -2.95 -20.82
N LEU A 447 -20.82 -3.85 -20.71
CA LEU A 447 -20.57 -5.30 -20.74
C LEU A 447 -20.10 -5.77 -22.12
N ILE A 448 -20.59 -5.14 -23.19
CA ILE A 448 -20.24 -5.51 -24.56
C ILE A 448 -19.29 -4.45 -25.13
N LEU A 449 -18.10 -4.89 -25.52
CA LEU A 449 -17.10 -4.05 -26.17
C LEU A 449 -17.52 -3.70 -27.63
N PRO A 450 -16.92 -2.66 -28.25
CA PRO A 450 -17.26 -2.24 -29.61
C PRO A 450 -17.11 -3.34 -30.69
N ASP A 451 -16.26 -4.33 -30.45
CA ASP A 451 -16.06 -5.48 -31.33
C ASP A 451 -17.07 -6.62 -31.12
N GLY A 452 -17.99 -6.47 -30.16
CA GLY A 452 -19.00 -7.46 -29.78
C GLY A 452 -18.54 -8.47 -28.71
N THR A 453 -17.32 -8.38 -28.23
CA THR A 453 -16.80 -9.26 -27.16
C THR A 453 -17.39 -8.88 -25.81
N LYS A 454 -17.67 -9.86 -24.95
CA LYS A 454 -18.04 -9.60 -23.53
C LYS A 454 -16.82 -9.16 -22.74
N ASN A 455 -16.92 -8.03 -22.07
CA ASN A 455 -15.89 -7.48 -21.18
C ASN A 455 -15.97 -8.13 -19.78
N ILE A 456 -15.72 -9.44 -19.71
CA ILE A 456 -15.73 -10.22 -18.45
C ILE A 456 -14.36 -10.87 -18.27
N ALA A 457 -13.83 -10.79 -17.05
CA ALA A 457 -12.55 -11.39 -16.64
C ALA A 457 -11.34 -10.98 -17.53
N MET A 458 -11.41 -9.80 -18.14
CA MET A 458 -10.31 -9.23 -18.91
C MET A 458 -9.38 -8.41 -17.99
N TRP A 459 -8.79 -9.09 -17.03
CA TRP A 459 -8.11 -8.52 -15.86
C TRP A 459 -6.95 -7.57 -16.17
N ASN A 460 -6.31 -7.74 -17.31
CA ASN A 460 -5.15 -6.94 -17.73
C ASN A 460 -5.50 -5.99 -18.88
N GLU A 461 -6.18 -6.48 -19.91
CA GLU A 461 -6.51 -5.73 -21.12
C GLU A 461 -7.51 -4.60 -20.83
N HIS A 462 -8.49 -4.88 -19.98
CA HIS A 462 -9.56 -3.96 -19.60
C HIS A 462 -9.64 -3.74 -18.09
N ARG A 463 -8.49 -3.66 -17.45
CA ARG A 463 -8.31 -3.66 -15.98
C ARG A 463 -9.29 -2.74 -15.22
N LEU A 464 -9.57 -1.55 -15.75
CA LEU A 464 -10.42 -0.55 -15.10
C LEU A 464 -11.90 -0.61 -15.51
N THR A 465 -12.27 -1.52 -16.43
CA THR A 465 -13.62 -1.57 -16.99
C THR A 465 -14.22 -2.96 -17.06
N THR A 466 -13.41 -4.01 -16.83
CA THR A 466 -13.88 -5.39 -16.94
C THR A 466 -14.84 -5.76 -15.82
N TRP A 467 -15.92 -6.46 -16.17
CA TRP A 467 -16.85 -7.04 -15.20
C TRP A 467 -16.27 -8.35 -14.63
N PHE A 468 -16.59 -8.64 -13.39
CA PHE A 468 -16.16 -9.89 -12.74
C PHE A 468 -17.09 -11.05 -13.09
N ASP A 469 -18.39 -10.76 -13.27
CA ASP A 469 -19.40 -11.67 -13.81
C ASP A 469 -20.54 -10.85 -14.42
N GLU A 470 -21.45 -11.49 -15.16
CA GLU A 470 -22.58 -10.82 -15.84
C GLU A 470 -23.54 -10.11 -14.87
N PHE A 471 -23.62 -10.57 -13.63
CA PHE A 471 -24.48 -9.99 -12.58
C PHE A 471 -23.75 -9.02 -11.65
N ILE A 472 -22.46 -8.75 -11.86
CA ILE A 472 -21.63 -7.84 -11.05
C ILE A 472 -21.04 -6.74 -11.95
N PRO A 473 -21.88 -5.74 -12.35
CA PRO A 473 -21.46 -4.62 -13.19
C PRO A 473 -20.38 -3.77 -12.52
N THR A 474 -19.31 -3.51 -13.24
CA THR A 474 -18.20 -2.64 -12.81
C THR A 474 -18.61 -1.17 -12.94
N ILE A 475 -18.39 -0.39 -11.88
CA ILE A 475 -18.74 1.04 -11.83
C ILE A 475 -17.83 1.85 -12.75
N ASP A 476 -18.42 2.80 -13.50
CA ASP A 476 -17.67 3.70 -14.37
C ASP A 476 -17.18 4.96 -13.62
N TYR A 477 -15.98 4.86 -13.06
CA TYR A 477 -15.31 5.97 -12.40
C TYR A 477 -14.66 7.00 -13.35
N GLY A 478 -14.86 6.90 -14.64
CA GLY A 478 -14.57 7.99 -15.58
C GLY A 478 -15.46 9.22 -15.37
N ARG A 479 -16.53 9.10 -14.59
CA ARG A 479 -17.51 10.14 -14.27
C ARG A 479 -17.31 10.65 -12.84
N THR A 480 -16.96 11.95 -12.73
CA THR A 480 -16.64 12.60 -11.43
C THR A 480 -17.78 12.49 -10.41
N GLU A 481 -19.04 12.64 -10.83
CA GLU A 481 -20.20 12.55 -9.96
C GLU A 481 -20.41 11.15 -9.36
N ILE A 482 -19.95 10.11 -10.07
CA ILE A 482 -19.97 8.73 -9.54
C ILE A 482 -18.86 8.54 -8.52
N VAL A 483 -17.66 9.06 -8.79
CA VAL A 483 -16.55 9.08 -7.83
C VAL A 483 -16.99 9.76 -6.54
N GLU A 484 -17.62 10.94 -6.62
CA GLU A 484 -18.10 11.68 -5.45
C GLU A 484 -19.15 10.88 -4.65
N THR A 485 -20.14 10.29 -5.33
CA THR A 485 -21.21 9.50 -4.70
C THR A 485 -20.66 8.27 -3.99
N MET A 486 -19.78 7.52 -4.64
CA MET A 486 -19.28 6.26 -4.07
C MET A 486 -18.26 6.49 -2.95
N THR A 487 -17.46 7.57 -3.03
CA THR A 487 -16.58 7.95 -1.92
C THR A 487 -17.36 8.50 -0.72
N ASP A 488 -18.50 9.20 -0.91
CA ASP A 488 -19.41 9.56 0.18
C ASP A 488 -20.07 8.33 0.81
N SER A 489 -20.39 7.32 0.01
CA SER A 489 -20.90 6.02 0.51
C SER A 489 -19.86 5.29 1.38
N ALA A 490 -18.56 5.38 1.03
CA ALA A 490 -17.49 4.84 1.87
C ALA A 490 -17.38 5.62 3.19
N LEU A 491 -17.44 6.96 3.15
CA LEU A 491 -17.42 7.79 4.36
C LEU A 491 -18.59 7.51 5.30
N TYR A 492 -19.75 7.13 4.80
CA TYR A 492 -20.90 6.76 5.62
C TYR A 492 -20.53 5.69 6.66
N TRP A 493 -19.80 4.65 6.25
CA TRP A 493 -19.38 3.57 7.15
C TRP A 493 -18.44 4.05 8.24
N ILE A 494 -17.48 4.93 7.90
CA ILE A 494 -16.56 5.49 8.88
C ILE A 494 -17.29 6.37 9.89
N GLN A 495 -18.10 7.30 9.39
CA GLN A 495 -18.74 8.33 10.22
C GLN A 495 -19.87 7.79 11.10
N ASN A 496 -20.58 6.75 10.64
CA ASN A 496 -21.71 6.20 11.40
C ASN A 496 -21.31 5.10 12.37
N PHE A 497 -20.22 4.36 12.09
CA PHE A 497 -19.82 3.20 12.89
C PHE A 497 -18.47 3.37 13.60
N GLY A 498 -17.70 4.40 13.27
CA GLY A 498 -16.41 4.66 13.91
C GLY A 498 -15.31 3.66 13.53
N LEU A 499 -15.35 3.12 12.31
CA LEU A 499 -14.34 2.21 11.79
C LEU A 499 -12.94 2.84 11.79
N ASP A 500 -11.90 2.04 11.96
CA ASP A 500 -10.50 2.46 12.02
C ASP A 500 -9.79 2.35 10.66
N GLY A 501 -10.42 1.70 9.69
CA GLY A 501 -9.84 1.52 8.38
C GLY A 501 -10.72 0.75 7.40
N PHE A 502 -10.19 0.61 6.19
CA PHE A 502 -10.72 -0.27 5.16
C PHE A 502 -9.65 -1.24 4.64
N ARG A 503 -10.07 -2.45 4.33
CA ARG A 503 -9.45 -3.26 3.29
C ARG A 503 -10.26 -3.04 2.01
N HIS A 504 -9.61 -2.63 0.95
CA HIS A 504 -10.25 -2.37 -0.33
C HIS A 504 -10.15 -3.59 -1.24
N ASP A 505 -11.30 -4.16 -1.56
CA ASP A 505 -11.45 -5.26 -2.51
C ASP A 505 -11.07 -4.83 -3.93
N ALA A 506 -10.43 -5.72 -4.68
CA ALA A 506 -10.13 -5.55 -6.12
C ALA A 506 -9.52 -4.17 -6.47
N CYS A 507 -8.65 -3.65 -5.62
CA CYS A 507 -8.15 -2.26 -5.66
C CYS A 507 -7.55 -1.88 -7.02
N LYS A 508 -6.82 -2.79 -7.67
CA LYS A 508 -6.21 -2.53 -8.98
C LYS A 508 -7.21 -2.25 -10.11
N HIS A 509 -8.48 -2.63 -9.93
CA HIS A 509 -9.55 -2.43 -10.89
C HIS A 509 -10.29 -1.10 -10.72
N VAL A 510 -9.91 -0.31 -9.71
CA VAL A 510 -10.46 1.01 -9.41
C VAL A 510 -9.42 2.08 -9.75
N PRO A 511 -9.76 3.15 -10.49
CA PRO A 511 -8.80 4.16 -10.89
C PRO A 511 -8.30 5.01 -9.71
N GLU A 512 -7.09 5.52 -9.83
CA GLU A 512 -6.42 6.34 -8.82
C GLU A 512 -7.22 7.59 -8.39
N THR A 513 -8.03 8.14 -9.30
CA THR A 513 -8.90 9.29 -8.99
C THR A 513 -9.89 8.99 -7.87
N PHE A 514 -10.42 7.76 -7.80
CA PHE A 514 -11.27 7.33 -6.70
C PHE A 514 -10.49 7.32 -5.37
N TRP A 515 -9.31 6.74 -5.37
CA TRP A 515 -8.48 6.64 -4.15
C TRP A 515 -8.04 8.00 -3.64
N ARG A 516 -7.61 8.91 -4.52
CA ARG A 516 -7.28 10.30 -4.17
C ARG A 516 -8.47 11.03 -3.57
N THR A 517 -9.64 10.90 -4.17
CA THR A 517 -10.87 11.55 -3.68
C THR A 517 -11.27 11.00 -2.32
N LEU A 518 -11.27 9.67 -2.16
CA LEU A 518 -11.61 9.02 -0.90
C LEU A 518 -10.65 9.44 0.22
N THR A 519 -9.34 9.33 -0.02
CA THR A 519 -8.31 9.66 0.98
C THR A 519 -8.34 11.13 1.37
N LYS A 520 -8.58 12.04 0.41
CA LYS A 520 -8.80 13.46 0.71
C LYS A 520 -10.00 13.66 1.62
N LYS A 521 -11.14 13.05 1.31
CA LYS A 521 -12.36 13.15 2.13
C LYS A 521 -12.14 12.57 3.53
N ILE A 522 -11.46 11.43 3.65
CA ILE A 522 -11.10 10.83 4.94
C ILE A 522 -10.24 11.81 5.74
N LYS A 523 -9.22 12.38 5.12
CA LYS A 523 -8.35 13.35 5.79
C LYS A 523 -9.11 14.55 6.31
N GLU A 524 -9.88 15.21 5.45
CA GLU A 524 -10.60 16.43 5.77
C GLU A 524 -11.77 16.22 6.76
N ARG A 525 -12.50 15.10 6.63
CA ARG A 525 -13.77 14.89 7.36
C ARG A 525 -13.64 13.91 8.54
N VAL A 526 -12.53 13.17 8.64
CA VAL A 526 -12.32 12.17 9.70
C VAL A 526 -11.04 12.44 10.48
N GLU A 527 -9.87 12.41 9.82
CA GLU A 527 -8.58 12.47 10.53
C GLU A 527 -8.30 13.84 11.16
N ILE A 528 -8.45 14.95 10.43
CA ILE A 528 -8.22 16.30 10.97
C ILE A 528 -9.16 16.58 12.14
N PRO A 529 -10.49 16.36 12.04
CA PRO A 529 -11.40 16.62 13.15
C PRO A 529 -11.20 15.72 14.37
N SER A 530 -10.79 14.48 14.19
CA SER A 530 -10.65 13.50 15.28
C SER A 530 -9.24 13.43 15.86
N GLY A 531 -8.22 13.87 15.12
CA GLY A 531 -6.81 13.66 15.45
C GLY A 531 -6.36 12.20 15.37
N LYS A 532 -7.18 11.30 14.78
CA LYS A 532 -6.93 9.86 14.71
C LYS A 532 -6.59 9.43 13.30
N PRO A 533 -5.52 8.66 13.08
CA PRO A 533 -5.17 8.14 11.76
C PRO A 533 -6.16 7.06 11.31
N PHE A 534 -6.44 7.01 10.01
CA PHE A 534 -7.27 6.00 9.39
C PHE A 534 -6.41 5.08 8.51
N TYR A 535 -6.65 3.77 8.53
CA TYR A 535 -5.85 2.79 7.82
C TYR A 535 -6.55 2.30 6.54
N GLN A 536 -5.85 2.30 5.42
CA GLN A 536 -6.35 1.82 4.13
C GLN A 536 -5.37 0.82 3.52
N VAL A 537 -5.76 -0.43 3.41
CA VAL A 537 -4.97 -1.47 2.74
C VAL A 537 -5.73 -2.00 1.53
N GLY A 538 -5.08 -2.03 0.37
CA GLY A 538 -5.68 -2.50 -0.88
C GLY A 538 -5.32 -3.94 -1.22
N GLU A 539 -6.22 -4.61 -1.95
CA GLU A 539 -5.93 -5.88 -2.59
C GLU A 539 -5.57 -5.65 -4.06
N SER A 540 -4.32 -5.91 -4.42
CA SER A 540 -3.86 -5.90 -5.81
C SER A 540 -2.94 -7.07 -6.05
N TYR A 541 -3.34 -7.99 -6.91
CA TYR A 541 -2.46 -9.03 -7.41
C TYR A 541 -1.75 -8.53 -8.67
N GLY A 542 -0.41 -8.53 -8.66
CA GLY A 542 0.39 -8.02 -9.78
C GLY A 542 1.86 -7.83 -9.40
N SER A 543 2.62 -7.19 -10.28
CA SER A 543 4.03 -6.88 -10.03
C SER A 543 4.20 -5.92 -8.84
N PRO A 544 5.38 -5.92 -8.20
CA PRO A 544 5.72 -4.92 -7.18
C PRO A 544 5.52 -3.47 -7.65
N GLN A 545 5.71 -3.20 -8.96
CA GLN A 545 5.49 -1.89 -9.55
C GLN A 545 4.01 -1.50 -9.57
N LEU A 546 3.14 -2.40 -10.00
CA LEU A 546 1.68 -2.16 -10.00
C LEU A 546 1.17 -1.99 -8.57
N ILE A 547 1.55 -2.88 -7.65
CA ILE A 547 1.15 -2.82 -6.24
C ILE A 547 1.58 -1.48 -5.62
N SER A 548 2.84 -1.08 -5.80
CA SER A 548 3.37 0.14 -5.20
C SER A 548 2.81 1.42 -5.83
N SER A 549 2.28 1.39 -7.04
CA SER A 549 1.69 2.57 -7.69
C SER A 549 0.46 3.12 -6.96
N TYR A 550 -0.23 2.30 -6.18
CA TYR A 550 -1.38 2.70 -5.36
C TYR A 550 -1.00 3.18 -3.95
N VAL A 551 0.27 3.02 -3.55
CA VAL A 551 0.73 3.36 -2.19
C VAL A 551 1.42 4.70 -2.20
N ASN A 552 0.72 5.73 -1.77
CA ASN A 552 1.29 7.04 -1.49
C ASN A 552 0.43 7.77 -0.44
N SER A 553 0.90 8.93 0.01
CA SER A 553 0.24 9.66 1.10
C SER A 553 -1.19 10.11 0.77
N GLY A 554 -1.48 10.38 -0.50
CA GLY A 554 -2.80 10.84 -0.97
C GLY A 554 -3.71 9.72 -1.48
N MET A 555 -3.29 8.46 -1.43
CA MET A 555 -4.10 7.29 -1.83
C MET A 555 -4.15 6.25 -0.70
N LEU A 556 -3.54 5.09 -0.87
CA LEU A 556 -3.63 4.02 0.12
C LEU A 556 -2.42 4.00 1.07
N THR A 557 -2.65 3.61 2.30
CA THR A 557 -1.60 3.44 3.33
C THR A 557 -0.70 2.25 3.01
N GLY A 558 -1.26 1.18 2.42
CA GLY A 558 -0.54 -0.04 2.08
C GLY A 558 -1.29 -0.92 1.09
N GLN A 559 -0.63 -1.99 0.66
CA GLN A 559 -1.18 -3.05 -0.18
C GLN A 559 -0.76 -4.41 0.36
N PHE A 560 -1.54 -5.45 0.10
CA PHE A 560 -1.07 -6.81 0.30
C PHE A 560 0.03 -7.14 -0.70
N ASP A 561 1.14 -7.68 -0.20
CA ASP A 561 2.24 -8.13 -1.04
C ASP A 561 2.12 -9.64 -1.30
N PHE A 562 1.40 -10.00 -2.35
CA PHE A 562 1.23 -11.39 -2.74
C PHE A 562 2.53 -12.02 -3.27
N ASN A 563 3.49 -11.20 -3.73
CA ASN A 563 4.77 -11.73 -4.21
C ASN A 563 5.57 -12.37 -3.07
N VAL A 564 5.47 -11.83 -1.83
CA VAL A 564 6.09 -12.44 -0.64
C VAL A 564 5.41 -13.77 -0.25
N SER A 565 4.13 -13.93 -0.57
CA SER A 565 3.39 -15.18 -0.30
C SER A 565 3.69 -16.28 -1.32
N ASP A 566 4.04 -15.89 -2.55
CA ASP A 566 4.29 -16.81 -3.66
C ASP A 566 5.76 -17.31 -3.68
N ASP A 567 6.66 -16.66 -2.95
CA ASP A 567 8.06 -17.05 -2.72
C ASP A 567 8.19 -18.11 -1.61
#